data_33fbb1c4804c2611734c465d37a6c69d
#
_entry.id   33fbb1c4804c2611734c465d37a6c69d
#
_cell.length_a   1.000
_cell.length_b   1.000
_cell.length_c   1.000
_cell.angle_alpha   90.00
_cell.angle_beta   90.00
_cell.angle_gamma   90.00
#
_symmetry.space_group_name_H-M   'P 1'
#
loop_
_entity.id
_entity.type
_entity.pdbx_description
1 polymer ?
#
loop_
_entity_poly.entity_id
_entity_poly.type
_entity_poly.pdbx_seq_one_letter_code
_entity_poly.pdbx_strand_id
1 'polypeptide(L)'
;YNVTVNALVPAALSRMTAGLVGMDNLSDEQKEAMSPRWQAVTAAWLCSEEAAKVTGRCFDVRGDQIGISEGWVLGPTGTQPEDPQDLGPLITELMSKARLNANMGGHPSGGTGRPENEI
;
A
#
# COMPACT_ATOMS: atom_id res chain seq x y z
N TYR A 1 -4.38 25.49 -11.38
CA TYR A 1 -4.17 24.52 -12.47
C TYR A 1 -5.07 23.33 -12.17
N ASN A 2 -5.99 23.03 -13.07
CA ASN A 2 -6.88 21.86 -12.94
C ASN A 2 -6.13 20.57 -13.34
N VAL A 3 -5.13 20.19 -12.55
CA VAL A 3 -4.35 18.98 -12.77
C VAL A 3 -4.53 18.06 -11.57
N THR A 4 -4.91 16.84 -11.83
CA THR A 4 -4.93 15.76 -10.82
C THR A 4 -3.68 14.89 -10.96
N VAL A 5 -3.13 14.45 -9.85
CA VAL A 5 -1.97 13.54 -9.81
C VAL A 5 -2.32 12.36 -8.90
N ASN A 6 -2.32 11.17 -9.47
CA ASN A 6 -2.58 9.93 -8.77
C ASN A 6 -1.54 8.88 -9.14
N ALA A 7 -1.42 7.84 -8.34
CA ALA A 7 -0.51 6.72 -8.59
C ALA A 7 -1.29 5.41 -8.76
N LEU A 8 -0.79 4.51 -9.60
CA LEU A 8 -1.22 3.12 -9.68
C LEU A 8 -0.11 2.21 -9.15
N VAL A 9 -0.48 1.25 -8.33
CA VAL A 9 0.37 0.14 -7.88
C VAL A 9 -0.14 -1.12 -8.58
N PRO A 10 0.46 -1.48 -9.73
CA PRO A 10 -0.04 -2.55 -10.56
C PRO A 10 0.48 -3.92 -10.08
N ALA A 11 -0.38 -4.91 -10.02
CA ALA A 11 -0.02 -6.31 -9.98
C ALA A 11 -0.77 -7.04 -11.10
N ALA A 12 -0.05 -7.46 -12.13
CA ALA A 12 -0.63 -8.10 -13.30
C ALA A 12 0.30 -9.18 -13.86
N LEU A 13 -0.27 -10.15 -14.53
CA LEU A 13 0.50 -11.15 -15.29
C LEU A 13 1.01 -10.50 -16.59
N SER A 14 2.32 -10.47 -16.73
CA SER A 14 3.00 -9.94 -17.90
C SER A 14 4.21 -10.79 -18.25
N ARG A 15 4.85 -10.54 -19.39
CA ARG A 15 6.11 -11.23 -19.73
C ARG A 15 7.20 -11.06 -18.66
N MET A 16 7.18 -9.95 -17.93
CA MET A 16 8.16 -9.68 -16.85
C MET A 16 7.84 -10.45 -15.58
N THR A 17 6.57 -10.75 -15.31
CA THR A 17 6.11 -11.42 -14.08
C THR A 17 5.84 -12.91 -14.28
N ALA A 18 5.77 -13.40 -15.51
CA ALA A 18 5.45 -14.80 -15.83
C ALA A 18 6.44 -15.82 -15.25
N GLY A 19 7.70 -15.40 -14.99
CA GLY A 19 8.71 -16.27 -14.38
C GLY A 19 8.79 -16.16 -12.85
N LEU A 20 7.88 -15.44 -12.19
CA LEU A 20 7.86 -15.37 -10.74
C LEU A 20 7.22 -16.62 -10.13
N VAL A 21 7.72 -17.02 -8.96
CA VAL A 21 7.22 -18.19 -8.22
C VAL A 21 5.70 -18.11 -8.05
N GLY A 22 5.01 -19.17 -8.46
CA GLY A 22 3.54 -19.27 -8.35
C GLY A 22 2.75 -18.79 -9.57
N MET A 23 3.41 -18.23 -10.59
CA MET A 23 2.75 -17.76 -11.82
C MET A 23 2.75 -18.81 -12.95
N ASP A 24 3.55 -19.89 -12.83
CA ASP A 24 3.76 -20.88 -13.92
C ASP A 24 2.59 -21.85 -14.14
N ASN A 25 1.71 -22.01 -13.13
CA ASN A 25 0.64 -23.00 -13.12
C ASN A 25 -0.76 -22.38 -13.00
N LEU A 26 -0.95 -21.15 -13.44
CA LEU A 26 -2.25 -20.48 -13.39
C LEU A 26 -3.19 -21.08 -14.46
N SER A 27 -4.47 -21.30 -14.10
CA SER A 27 -5.52 -21.59 -15.06
C SER A 27 -5.76 -20.39 -15.99
N ASP A 28 -6.42 -20.62 -17.11
CA ASP A 28 -6.73 -19.55 -18.06
C ASP A 28 -7.64 -18.48 -17.43
N GLU A 29 -8.55 -18.88 -16.54
CA GLU A 29 -9.38 -17.96 -15.75
C GLU A 29 -8.54 -17.10 -14.80
N GLN A 30 -7.56 -17.70 -14.12
CA GLN A 30 -6.63 -16.97 -13.24
C GLN A 30 -5.73 -16.00 -14.02
N LYS A 31 -5.27 -16.41 -15.22
CA LYS A 31 -4.51 -15.53 -16.11
C LYS A 31 -5.35 -14.34 -16.57
N GLU A 32 -6.61 -14.56 -16.90
CA GLU A 32 -7.53 -13.50 -17.32
C GLU A 32 -7.86 -12.56 -16.16
N ALA A 33 -8.09 -13.08 -14.94
CA ALA A 33 -8.29 -12.28 -13.75
C ALA A 33 -7.09 -11.40 -13.44
N MET A 34 -5.87 -11.84 -13.79
CA MET A 34 -4.63 -11.07 -13.61
C MET A 34 -4.18 -10.31 -14.88
N SER A 35 -5.07 -10.17 -15.85
CA SER A 35 -4.76 -9.47 -17.10
C SER A 35 -4.36 -8.01 -16.87
N PRO A 36 -3.33 -7.51 -17.58
CA PRO A 36 -2.94 -6.08 -17.52
C PRO A 36 -4.05 -5.10 -17.95
N ARG A 37 -5.10 -5.58 -18.61
CA ARG A 37 -6.24 -4.74 -19.03
C ARG A 37 -6.91 -4.03 -17.86
N TRP A 38 -6.90 -4.62 -16.66
CA TRP A 38 -7.50 -4.02 -15.47
C TRP A 38 -6.83 -2.72 -15.06
N GLN A 39 -5.51 -2.62 -15.29
CA GLN A 39 -4.76 -1.38 -15.10
C GLN A 39 -5.26 -0.28 -16.05
N ALA A 40 -5.54 -0.65 -17.30
CA ALA A 40 -6.03 0.28 -18.30
C ALA A 40 -7.43 0.79 -17.97
N VAL A 41 -8.32 -0.02 -17.40
CA VAL A 41 -9.65 0.40 -16.93
C VAL A 41 -9.53 1.49 -15.89
N THR A 42 -8.71 1.29 -14.85
CA THR A 42 -8.49 2.29 -13.80
C THR A 42 -7.85 3.56 -14.35
N ALA A 43 -6.84 3.43 -15.20
CA ALA A 43 -6.18 4.58 -15.82
C ALA A 43 -7.14 5.39 -16.70
N ALA A 44 -7.97 4.72 -17.51
CA ALA A 44 -8.96 5.39 -18.36
C ALA A 44 -9.99 6.16 -17.51
N TRP A 45 -10.47 5.56 -16.43
CA TRP A 45 -11.39 6.25 -15.53
C TRP A 45 -10.74 7.47 -14.87
N LEU A 46 -9.48 7.37 -14.43
CA LEU A 46 -8.73 8.50 -13.85
C LEU A 46 -8.53 9.65 -14.85
N CYS A 47 -8.58 9.38 -16.14
CA CYS A 47 -8.54 10.39 -17.20
C CYS A 47 -9.91 10.97 -17.57
N SER A 48 -10.99 10.50 -16.95
CA SER A 48 -12.35 10.97 -17.24
C SER A 48 -12.73 12.21 -16.40
N GLU A 49 -13.80 12.89 -16.80
CA GLU A 49 -14.36 14.01 -16.04
C GLU A 49 -14.90 13.58 -14.67
N GLU A 50 -15.33 12.34 -14.52
CA GLU A 50 -15.80 11.79 -13.25
C GLU A 50 -14.71 11.80 -12.19
N ALA A 51 -13.46 11.62 -12.59
CA ALA A 51 -12.30 11.63 -11.71
C ALA A 51 -11.69 13.04 -11.49
N ALA A 52 -12.30 14.10 -11.98
CA ALA A 52 -11.75 15.46 -11.94
C ALA A 52 -11.42 15.99 -10.52
N LYS A 53 -12.03 15.41 -9.48
CA LYS A 53 -11.79 15.77 -8.07
C LYS A 53 -10.92 14.75 -7.34
N VAL A 54 -10.47 13.70 -8.02
CA VAL A 54 -9.66 12.63 -7.46
C VAL A 54 -8.19 12.98 -7.66
N THR A 55 -7.50 13.32 -6.59
CA THR A 55 -6.06 13.65 -6.63
C THR A 55 -5.35 13.20 -5.35
N GLY A 56 -4.06 12.93 -5.44
CA GLY A 56 -3.23 12.53 -4.31
C GLY A 56 -3.56 11.12 -3.79
N ARG A 57 -4.12 10.25 -4.64
CA ARG A 57 -4.48 8.88 -4.26
C ARG A 57 -3.55 7.88 -4.90
N CYS A 58 -3.41 6.75 -4.22
CA CYS A 58 -2.67 5.60 -4.68
C CYS A 58 -3.64 4.42 -4.81
N PHE A 59 -3.84 3.94 -6.03
CA PHE A 59 -4.75 2.84 -6.36
C PHE A 59 -3.94 1.55 -6.49
N ASP A 60 -4.21 0.59 -5.63
CA ASP A 60 -3.65 -0.76 -5.71
C ASP A 60 -4.57 -1.58 -6.64
N VAL A 61 -4.05 -1.98 -7.79
CA VAL A 61 -4.81 -2.74 -8.81
C VAL A 61 -4.16 -4.10 -8.99
N ARG A 62 -4.78 -5.12 -8.45
CA ARG A 62 -4.31 -6.52 -8.47
C ARG A 62 -5.25 -7.36 -9.31
N GLY A 63 -4.93 -7.50 -10.57
CA GLY A 63 -5.84 -8.13 -11.51
C GLY A 63 -7.20 -7.40 -11.52
N ASP A 64 -8.28 -8.12 -11.32
CA ASP A 64 -9.65 -7.62 -11.26
C ASP A 64 -10.04 -6.95 -9.93
N GLN A 65 -9.13 -6.91 -8.96
CA GLN A 65 -9.33 -6.26 -7.67
C GLN A 65 -8.74 -4.86 -7.67
N ILE A 66 -9.45 -3.93 -7.05
CA ILE A 66 -8.98 -2.55 -6.85
C ILE A 66 -9.13 -2.13 -5.40
N GLY A 67 -8.11 -1.46 -4.88
CA GLY A 67 -8.11 -0.88 -3.54
C GLY A 67 -7.49 0.52 -3.54
N ILE A 68 -7.63 1.21 -2.42
CA ILE A 68 -6.93 2.48 -2.18
C ILE A 68 -5.92 2.25 -1.08
N SER A 69 -4.64 2.49 -1.39
CA SER A 69 -3.60 2.49 -0.37
C SER A 69 -3.71 3.75 0.48
N GLU A 70 -3.93 3.57 1.76
CA GLU A 70 -3.99 4.68 2.71
C GLU A 70 -2.58 5.17 3.01
N GLY A 71 -2.44 6.49 3.19
CA GLY A 71 -1.17 7.12 3.52
C GLY A 71 -0.86 7.05 5.02
N TRP A 72 0.09 7.90 5.44
CA TRP A 72 0.50 8.01 6.83
C TRP A 72 -0.65 8.52 7.71
N VAL A 73 -0.86 7.86 8.83
CA VAL A 73 -1.84 8.22 9.85
C VAL A 73 -1.08 8.50 11.15
N LEU A 74 -1.49 9.53 11.87
CA LEU A 74 -0.90 9.80 13.19
C LEU A 74 -1.20 8.63 14.13
N GLY A 75 -0.15 8.03 14.66
CA GLY A 75 -0.20 6.95 15.63
C GLY A 75 -0.29 7.45 17.07
N PRO A 76 0.17 6.66 18.04
CA PRO A 76 0.22 7.07 19.43
C PRO A 76 1.10 8.32 19.62
N THR A 77 0.68 9.20 20.52
CA THR A 77 1.37 10.45 20.83
C THR A 77 1.71 10.53 22.31
N GLY A 78 2.70 11.33 22.66
CA GLY A 78 3.08 11.61 24.03
C GLY A 78 3.69 13.01 24.16
N THR A 79 3.83 13.50 25.38
CA THR A 79 4.47 14.78 25.65
C THR A 79 5.99 14.59 25.61
N GLN A 80 6.65 15.31 24.71
CA GLN A 80 8.10 15.26 24.57
C GLN A 80 8.77 15.88 25.81
N PRO A 81 9.74 15.21 26.45
CA PRO A 81 10.57 15.81 27.50
C PRO A 81 11.51 16.86 26.89
N GLU A 82 11.96 17.81 27.74
CA GLU A 82 12.93 18.82 27.30
C GLU A 82 14.35 18.23 27.20
N ASP A 83 14.69 17.27 28.06
CA ASP A 83 16.00 16.61 28.03
C ASP A 83 15.98 15.43 27.03
N PRO A 84 16.87 15.43 26.01
CA PRO A 84 16.98 14.30 25.08
C PRO A 84 17.27 12.95 25.74
N GLN A 85 17.91 12.94 26.92
CA GLN A 85 18.22 11.71 27.63
C GLN A 85 16.96 10.99 28.15
N ASP A 86 15.89 11.75 28.42
CA ASP A 86 14.60 11.23 28.90
C ASP A 86 13.67 10.78 27.76
N LEU A 87 14.06 11.03 26.50
CA LEU A 87 13.21 10.72 25.35
C LEU A 87 13.11 9.20 25.05
N GLY A 88 14.15 8.45 25.36
CA GLY A 88 14.22 7.01 25.05
C GLY A 88 13.04 6.19 25.60
N PRO A 89 12.67 6.30 26.88
CA PRO A 89 11.52 5.61 27.45
C PRO A 89 10.20 5.94 26.75
N LEU A 90 9.97 7.23 26.44
CA LEU A 90 8.77 7.68 25.73
C LEU A 90 8.71 7.06 24.32
N ILE A 91 9.80 7.09 23.56
CA ILE A 91 9.85 6.48 22.23
C ILE A 91 9.57 4.98 22.30
N THR A 92 10.15 4.29 23.27
CA THR A 92 9.91 2.85 23.46
C THR A 92 8.43 2.57 23.74
N GLU A 93 7.80 3.38 24.59
CA GLU A 93 6.36 3.27 24.87
C GLU A 93 5.51 3.52 23.62
N LEU A 94 5.79 4.59 22.88
CA LEU A 94 5.06 4.92 21.63
C LEU A 94 5.22 3.81 20.59
N MET A 95 6.43 3.30 20.42
CA MET A 95 6.70 2.21 19.48
C MET A 95 5.96 0.92 19.87
N SER A 96 5.84 0.60 21.15
CA SER A 96 5.10 -0.58 21.60
C SER A 96 3.60 -0.52 21.30
N LYS A 97 3.04 0.68 21.18
CA LYS A 97 1.63 0.94 20.88
C LYS A 97 1.37 1.21 19.40
N ALA A 98 2.41 1.54 18.63
CA ALA A 98 2.29 1.82 17.20
C ALA A 98 1.93 0.55 16.42
N ARG A 99 1.15 0.70 15.36
CA ARG A 99 0.85 -0.40 14.45
C ARG A 99 2.13 -0.82 13.73
N LEU A 100 2.29 -2.12 13.51
CA LEU A 100 3.34 -2.66 12.66
C LEU A 100 3.12 -2.26 11.20
N ASN A 101 4.18 -2.27 10.43
CA ASN A 101 4.11 -2.09 8.99
C ASN A 101 3.22 -3.17 8.36
N ALA A 102 2.55 -2.82 7.27
CA ALA A 102 1.84 -3.80 6.49
C ALA A 102 2.82 -4.81 5.87
N ASN A 103 2.36 -6.04 5.67
CA ASN A 103 3.10 -7.03 4.90
C ASN A 103 3.15 -6.66 3.41
N MET A 104 3.89 -7.41 2.60
CA MET A 104 3.98 -7.17 1.15
C MET A 104 2.64 -7.28 0.42
N GLY A 105 1.64 -7.94 0.99
CA GLY A 105 0.28 -7.99 0.48
C GLY A 105 -0.56 -6.75 0.81
N GLY A 106 -0.02 -5.78 1.55
CA GLY A 106 -0.74 -4.57 1.98
C GLY A 106 -1.67 -4.80 3.18
N HIS A 107 -1.62 -5.98 3.80
CA HIS A 107 -2.45 -6.28 4.97
C HIS A 107 -1.72 -5.90 6.25
N PRO A 108 -2.42 -5.35 7.27
CA PRO A 108 -1.81 -5.07 8.55
C PRO A 108 -1.15 -6.33 9.11
N SER A 109 0.13 -6.23 9.47
CA SER A 109 0.78 -7.26 10.27
C SER A 109 0.09 -7.28 11.63
N GLY A 110 -0.49 -8.42 12.02
CA GLY A 110 -1.24 -8.50 13.27
C GLY A 110 -0.36 -8.13 14.47
N GLY A 111 -0.86 -7.27 15.35
CA GLY A 111 -0.17 -6.86 16.56
C GLY A 111 0.25 -5.39 16.59
N THR A 112 0.84 -5.02 17.72
CA THR A 112 1.46 -3.70 17.98
C THR A 112 2.91 -3.91 18.37
N GLY A 113 3.74 -2.89 18.16
CA GLY A 113 5.15 -2.95 18.49
C GLY A 113 6.04 -3.32 17.30
N ARG A 114 7.34 -3.23 17.50
CA ARG A 114 8.35 -3.58 16.50
C ARG A 114 8.65 -5.07 16.56
N PRO A 115 8.72 -5.80 15.43
CA PRO A 115 9.24 -7.16 15.43
C PRO A 115 10.66 -7.20 16.03
N GLU A 116 10.97 -8.19 16.84
CA GLU A 116 12.26 -8.31 17.54
C GLU A 116 13.48 -8.34 16.59
N ASN A 117 13.28 -8.56 15.30
CA ASN A 117 14.34 -8.78 14.30
C ASN A 117 14.48 -7.63 13.27
N GLU A 118 13.77 -6.51 13.40
CA GLU A 118 13.95 -5.35 12.55
C GLU A 118 14.80 -4.28 13.27
N ILE A 119 16.09 -4.28 12.99
CA ILE A 119 17.01 -3.18 13.32
C ILE A 119 17.20 -2.35 12.05
#